data_76cca8e87680c0f3abcf3682ddd8420b
#
_entry.id   76cca8e87680c0f3abcf3682ddd8420b
#
_cell.length_a   1.000
_cell.length_b   1.000
_cell.length_c   1.000
_cell.angle_alpha   90.00
_cell.angle_beta   90.00
_cell.angle_gamma   90.00
#
_symmetry.space_group_name_H-M   'P 1'
#
loop_
_entity.id
_entity.type
_entity.pdbx_description
1 polymer ?
#
loop_
_entity_poly.entity_id
_entity_poly.type
_entity_poly.pdbx_seq_one_letter_code
_entity_poly.pdbx_strand_id
1 'polypeptide(L)'
;MHLTQPRGLIHSGHYCYPGTAMPTQDTEERREYYRIEDRVALEIMPANPDHTQASEPLPPLFSLLGELHQLDFEAQHLLRQIAESNRTLANYLKVQNKRIELLGQALAQDLLKDQGAPQPVVLSEGGISFACDQPQTEGTALTLKLVLLPQGLGLLLAARVIYCVAMEDGRYDIGTEFEALTDAQRQLLARHILQKQALERRLALESLQGD
;
A
#
# COMPACT_ATOMS: atom_id res chain seq x y z
N MET A 1 -16.57 61.59 -34.21
CA MET A 1 -15.56 61.24 -35.19
C MET A 1 -14.89 60.02 -34.73
N HIS A 2 -14.97 59.02 -35.52
CA HIS A 2 -14.55 57.61 -35.43
C HIS A 2 -14.20 56.98 -34.10
N LEU A 3 -15.19 56.28 -33.59
CA LEU A 3 -15.09 55.17 -32.61
C LEU A 3 -14.62 53.91 -33.37
N THR A 4 -13.53 53.30 -32.92
CA THR A 4 -13.16 51.96 -33.34
C THR A 4 -12.95 51.09 -32.12
N GLN A 5 -13.84 50.10 -31.94
CA GLN A 5 -13.71 49.02 -30.99
C GLN A 5 -12.66 48.01 -31.48
N PRO A 6 -11.87 47.37 -30.61
CA PRO A 6 -11.23 46.12 -30.93
C PRO A 6 -11.96 44.92 -30.32
N ARG A 7 -12.01 43.91 -31.14
CA ARG A 7 -12.59 42.58 -30.97
C ARG A 7 -12.05 41.81 -29.76
N GLY A 8 -12.96 41.07 -29.14
CA GLY A 8 -12.65 40.15 -28.07
C GLY A 8 -11.70 39.02 -28.48
N LEU A 9 -10.71 38.77 -27.64
CA LEU A 9 -9.87 37.57 -27.63
C LEU A 9 -10.37 36.69 -26.52
N ILE A 10 -10.84 35.51 -26.91
CA ILE A 10 -11.21 34.40 -26.03
C ILE A 10 -9.91 33.88 -25.44
N HIS A 11 -9.69 34.14 -24.15
CA HIS A 11 -8.61 33.51 -23.40
C HIS A 11 -9.11 32.16 -22.89
N SER A 12 -8.62 31.09 -23.51
CA SER A 12 -8.66 29.76 -22.96
C SER A 12 -7.84 29.77 -21.65
N GLY A 13 -8.56 29.66 -20.53
CA GLY A 13 -7.94 29.59 -19.21
C GLY A 13 -7.14 28.30 -19.07
N HIS A 14 -5.84 28.43 -19.21
CA HIS A 14 -4.92 27.42 -18.65
C HIS A 14 -4.85 27.68 -17.16
N TYR A 15 -5.46 26.81 -16.39
CA TYR A 15 -5.22 26.73 -14.95
C TYR A 15 -3.77 26.26 -14.74
N CYS A 16 -2.87 27.23 -14.52
CA CYS A 16 -1.58 26.95 -13.92
C CYS A 16 -1.79 26.61 -12.44
N TYR A 17 -1.55 25.36 -12.09
CA TYR A 17 -1.33 24.97 -10.69
C TYR A 17 -0.01 25.60 -10.21
N PRO A 18 -0.01 26.46 -9.20
CA PRO A 18 1.24 26.94 -8.62
C PRO A 18 1.73 25.89 -7.61
N GLY A 19 2.90 25.31 -7.86
CA GLY A 19 3.71 24.74 -6.81
C GLY A 19 3.87 23.23 -6.74
N THR A 20 3.89 22.53 -7.89
CA THR A 20 4.60 21.25 -7.92
C THR A 20 6.03 21.56 -8.36
N ALA A 21 6.95 21.64 -7.40
CA ALA A 21 8.36 21.59 -7.72
C ALA A 21 8.57 20.31 -8.54
N MET A 22 8.96 20.45 -9.83
CA MET A 22 9.37 19.29 -10.61
C MET A 22 10.50 18.60 -9.86
N PRO A 23 10.37 17.28 -9.58
CA PRO A 23 11.46 16.54 -8.97
C PRO A 23 12.67 16.69 -9.91
N THR A 24 13.77 17.22 -9.40
CA THR A 24 15.05 17.28 -10.11
C THR A 24 15.48 15.83 -10.41
N GLN A 25 16.14 15.61 -11.55
CA GLN A 25 16.66 14.28 -11.97
C GLN A 25 17.42 13.55 -10.84
N ASP A 26 18.10 14.29 -9.96
CA ASP A 26 18.79 13.76 -8.77
C ASP A 26 17.83 13.11 -7.75
N THR A 27 16.55 13.48 -7.73
CA THR A 27 15.56 12.91 -6.80
C THR A 27 14.94 11.64 -7.38
N GLU A 28 14.90 11.49 -8.70
CA GLU A 28 14.40 10.27 -9.36
C GLU A 28 15.43 9.13 -9.33
N GLU A 29 16.73 9.42 -9.43
CA GLU A 29 17.80 8.42 -9.33
C GLU A 29 17.95 7.81 -7.92
N ARG A 30 17.43 8.47 -6.87
CA ARG A 30 17.38 7.94 -5.48
C ARG A 30 16.20 7.04 -5.18
N ARG A 31 15.27 6.82 -6.14
CA ARG A 31 14.08 6.00 -5.92
C ARG A 31 14.37 4.54 -6.26
N GLU A 32 14.89 3.80 -5.29
CA GLU A 32 15.19 2.36 -5.44
C GLU A 32 13.93 1.48 -5.59
N TYR A 33 12.72 1.98 -5.20
CA TYR A 33 11.52 1.14 -5.11
C TYR A 33 10.37 1.70 -5.92
N TYR A 34 9.68 0.79 -6.63
CA TYR A 34 8.45 1.12 -7.33
C TYR A 34 7.32 1.45 -6.34
N ARG A 35 6.45 2.39 -6.70
CA ARG A 35 5.34 2.88 -5.87
C ARG A 35 4.01 2.55 -6.51
N ILE A 36 3.03 2.16 -5.68
CA ILE A 36 1.65 1.92 -6.08
C ILE A 36 0.72 2.80 -5.26
N GLU A 37 -0.38 3.23 -5.89
CA GLU A 37 -1.54 3.76 -5.16
C GLU A 37 -2.37 2.59 -4.67
N ASP A 38 -2.71 2.58 -3.38
CA ASP A 38 -3.50 1.52 -2.79
C ASP A 38 -4.46 2.05 -1.71
N ARG A 39 -5.34 1.19 -1.23
CA ARG A 39 -6.21 1.48 -0.09
C ARG A 39 -5.94 0.48 1.01
N VAL A 40 -5.46 0.98 2.13
CA VAL A 40 -5.09 0.15 3.29
C VAL A 40 -5.79 0.63 4.55
N ALA A 41 -6.13 -0.29 5.45
CA ALA A 41 -6.43 0.12 6.81
C ALA A 41 -5.11 0.35 7.53
N LEU A 42 -4.97 1.55 8.09
CA LEU A 42 -3.74 2.03 8.71
C LEU A 42 -4.05 2.56 10.10
N GLU A 43 -3.36 2.02 11.08
CA GLU A 43 -3.31 2.55 12.44
C GLU A 43 -1.87 3.00 12.74
N ILE A 44 -1.73 4.24 13.19
CA ILE A 44 -0.44 4.88 13.48
C ILE A 44 -0.27 4.90 15.00
N MET A 45 0.81 4.29 15.46
CA MET A 45 1.14 4.26 16.88
C MET A 45 2.50 4.93 17.12
N PRO A 46 2.70 5.65 18.25
CA PRO A 46 4.03 6.10 18.63
C PRO A 46 4.98 4.91 18.72
N ALA A 47 6.21 5.06 18.24
CA ALA A 47 7.21 4.03 18.47
C ALA A 47 7.50 3.94 19.97
N ASN A 48 7.31 2.77 20.52
CA ASN A 48 7.75 2.51 21.87
C ASN A 48 9.25 2.14 21.81
N PRO A 49 10.16 2.85 22.45
CA PRO A 49 11.60 2.56 22.43
C PRO A 49 11.93 1.15 22.98
N ASP A 50 10.99 0.54 23.72
CA ASP A 50 11.12 -0.84 24.20
C ASP A 50 10.64 -1.89 23.18
N HIS A 51 10.11 -1.49 22.02
CA HIS A 51 9.59 -2.38 20.96
C HIS A 51 10.65 -2.98 20.03
N THR A 52 11.89 -3.08 20.45
CA THR A 52 12.78 -4.12 19.88
C THR A 52 12.28 -5.53 20.16
N GLN A 53 11.25 -5.67 21.02
CA GLN A 53 10.50 -6.93 21.26
C GLN A 53 9.03 -6.56 21.50
N ALA A 54 8.13 -7.25 20.82
CA ALA A 54 6.68 -7.15 20.91
C ALA A 54 6.15 -7.01 22.35
N SER A 55 5.98 -5.80 22.86
CA SER A 55 5.52 -5.56 24.24
C SER A 55 4.00 -5.49 24.38
N GLU A 56 3.26 -5.27 23.30
CA GLU A 56 1.83 -5.59 23.28
C GLU A 56 1.60 -6.76 22.32
N PRO A 57 0.94 -7.84 22.80
CA PRO A 57 0.58 -8.92 21.91
C PRO A 57 -0.33 -8.35 20.81
N LEU A 58 0.08 -8.51 19.57
CA LEU A 58 -0.78 -8.22 18.43
C LEU A 58 -2.14 -8.89 18.64
N PRO A 59 -3.25 -8.25 18.23
CA PRO A 59 -4.53 -8.93 18.27
C PRO A 59 -4.39 -10.31 17.64
N PRO A 60 -4.87 -11.39 18.32
CA PRO A 60 -4.62 -12.76 17.87
C PRO A 60 -4.99 -12.99 16.41
N LEU A 61 -6.06 -12.34 15.96
CA LEU A 61 -6.51 -12.42 14.57
C LEU A 61 -5.52 -11.79 13.58
N PHE A 62 -4.86 -10.69 13.97
CA PHE A 62 -3.83 -10.03 13.15
C PHE A 62 -2.60 -10.94 12.97
N SER A 63 -2.14 -11.57 14.04
CA SER A 63 -1.03 -12.53 13.98
C SER A 63 -1.39 -13.75 13.13
N LEU A 64 -2.60 -14.30 13.28
CA LEU A 64 -3.09 -15.42 12.48
C LEU A 64 -3.16 -15.12 10.98
N LEU A 65 -3.56 -13.91 10.59
CA LEU A 65 -3.56 -13.52 9.19
C LEU A 65 -2.13 -13.44 8.62
N GLY A 66 -1.17 -12.93 9.38
CA GLY A 66 0.24 -12.92 8.99
C GLY A 66 0.79 -14.35 8.78
N GLU A 67 0.52 -15.25 9.71
CA GLU A 67 0.91 -16.66 9.63
C GLU A 67 0.26 -17.38 8.45
N LEU A 68 -1.05 -17.15 8.22
CA LEU A 68 -1.76 -17.73 7.08
C LEU A 68 -1.11 -17.35 5.74
N HIS A 69 -0.69 -16.10 5.58
CA HIS A 69 -0.02 -15.66 4.34
C HIS A 69 1.37 -16.24 4.19
N GLN A 70 2.10 -16.44 5.29
CA GLN A 70 3.40 -17.11 5.24
C GLN A 70 3.25 -18.57 4.81
N LEU A 71 2.30 -19.31 5.39
CA LEU A 71 2.01 -20.69 5.01
C LEU A 71 1.56 -20.80 3.53
N ASP A 72 0.75 -19.87 3.06
CA ASP A 72 0.36 -19.83 1.64
C ASP A 72 1.57 -19.66 0.71
N PHE A 73 2.52 -18.81 1.10
CA PHE A 73 3.76 -18.62 0.35
C PHE A 73 4.59 -19.92 0.27
N GLU A 74 4.77 -20.60 1.39
CA GLU A 74 5.50 -21.89 1.46
C GLU A 74 4.79 -22.96 0.62
N ALA A 75 3.47 -23.05 0.72
CA ALA A 75 2.66 -24.00 -0.02
C ALA A 75 2.73 -23.83 -1.54
N GLN A 76 2.94 -22.60 -2.05
CA GLN A 76 3.00 -22.36 -3.50
C GLN A 76 4.16 -23.06 -4.19
N HIS A 77 5.32 -23.18 -3.53
CA HIS A 77 6.45 -23.91 -4.08
C HIS A 77 6.14 -25.42 -4.19
N LEU A 78 5.59 -25.99 -3.13
CA LEU A 78 5.17 -27.40 -3.09
C LEU A 78 4.09 -27.70 -4.13
N LEU A 79 3.13 -26.78 -4.27
CA LEU A 79 2.05 -26.93 -5.26
C LEU A 79 2.56 -26.96 -6.69
N ARG A 80 3.61 -26.21 -7.03
CA ARG A 80 4.26 -26.27 -8.35
C ARG A 80 4.92 -27.64 -8.60
N GLN A 81 5.64 -28.18 -7.62
CA GLN A 81 6.25 -29.51 -7.73
C GLN A 81 5.19 -30.61 -7.88
N ILE A 82 4.09 -30.53 -7.14
CA ILE A 82 2.99 -31.49 -7.26
C ILE A 82 2.33 -31.39 -8.65
N ALA A 83 2.25 -30.17 -9.22
CA ALA A 83 1.63 -29.97 -10.54
C ALA A 83 2.43 -30.64 -11.67
N GLU A 84 3.74 -30.79 -11.52
CA GLU A 84 4.60 -31.50 -12.47
C GLU A 84 4.33 -33.01 -12.47
N SER A 85 4.03 -33.59 -11.31
CA SER A 85 3.82 -35.03 -11.14
C SER A 85 2.35 -35.44 -11.18
N ASN A 86 1.45 -34.63 -10.65
CA ASN A 86 0.01 -34.96 -10.57
C ASN A 86 -0.87 -33.70 -10.71
N ARG A 87 -1.27 -33.43 -11.95
CA ARG A 87 -2.07 -32.26 -12.30
C ARG A 87 -3.46 -32.25 -11.63
N THR A 88 -4.07 -33.42 -11.46
CA THR A 88 -5.40 -33.53 -10.82
C THR A 88 -5.32 -33.18 -9.36
N LEU A 89 -4.32 -33.69 -8.63
CA LEU A 89 -4.07 -33.37 -7.23
C LEU A 89 -3.76 -31.89 -7.06
N ALA A 90 -2.89 -31.33 -7.92
CA ALA A 90 -2.56 -29.92 -7.90
C ALA A 90 -3.80 -29.03 -8.10
N ASN A 91 -4.70 -29.38 -9.00
CA ASN A 91 -5.95 -28.64 -9.21
C ASN A 91 -6.87 -28.71 -7.98
N TYR A 92 -6.97 -29.86 -7.35
CA TYR A 92 -7.73 -30.01 -6.10
C TYR A 92 -7.15 -29.12 -4.99
N LEU A 93 -5.83 -29.15 -4.80
CA LEU A 93 -5.14 -28.32 -3.80
C LEU A 93 -5.29 -26.83 -4.08
N LYS A 94 -5.28 -26.39 -5.34
CA LYS A 94 -5.58 -25.00 -5.72
C LYS A 94 -6.97 -24.57 -5.27
N VAL A 95 -7.96 -25.45 -5.40
CA VAL A 95 -9.31 -25.17 -4.91
C VAL A 95 -9.33 -25.05 -3.39
N GLN A 96 -8.59 -25.92 -2.67
CA GLN A 96 -8.48 -25.82 -1.20
C GLN A 96 -7.80 -24.52 -0.77
N ASN A 97 -6.69 -24.14 -1.40
CA ASN A 97 -6.00 -22.89 -1.11
C ASN A 97 -6.93 -21.67 -1.37
N LYS A 98 -7.73 -21.72 -2.46
CA LYS A 98 -8.71 -20.65 -2.71
C LYS A 98 -9.79 -20.55 -1.63
N ARG A 99 -10.23 -21.67 -1.07
CA ARG A 99 -11.18 -21.68 0.06
C ARG A 99 -10.56 -21.06 1.30
N ILE A 100 -9.30 -21.40 1.61
CA ILE A 100 -8.56 -20.84 2.75
C ILE A 100 -8.36 -19.33 2.56
N GLU A 101 -7.99 -18.90 1.35
CA GLU A 101 -7.86 -17.47 1.00
C GLU A 101 -9.18 -16.70 1.25
N LEU A 102 -10.32 -17.26 0.82
CA LEU A 102 -11.63 -16.62 1.04
C LEU A 102 -11.99 -16.53 2.53
N LEU A 103 -11.63 -17.53 3.33
CA LEU A 103 -11.80 -17.47 4.78
C LEU A 103 -10.89 -16.41 5.40
N GLY A 104 -9.62 -16.32 4.97
CA GLY A 104 -8.70 -15.28 5.40
C GLY A 104 -9.22 -13.87 5.07
N GLN A 105 -9.78 -13.68 3.87
CA GLN A 105 -10.40 -12.40 3.49
C GLN A 105 -11.62 -12.05 4.38
N ALA A 106 -12.45 -13.03 4.72
CA ALA A 106 -13.58 -12.80 5.61
C ALA A 106 -13.13 -12.41 7.04
N LEU A 107 -12.08 -13.05 7.55
CA LEU A 107 -11.47 -12.71 8.83
C LEU A 107 -10.83 -11.32 8.81
N ALA A 108 -10.17 -10.96 7.71
CA ALA A 108 -9.58 -9.62 7.54
C ALA A 108 -10.65 -8.52 7.56
N GLN A 109 -11.83 -8.76 6.98
CA GLN A 109 -12.95 -7.82 7.06
C GLN A 109 -13.43 -7.57 8.50
N ASP A 110 -13.31 -8.54 9.37
CA ASP A 110 -13.65 -8.39 10.78
C ASP A 110 -12.64 -7.50 11.51
N LEU A 111 -11.35 -7.66 11.22
CA LEU A 111 -10.30 -6.74 11.71
C LEU A 111 -10.49 -5.29 11.26
N LEU A 112 -11.02 -5.06 10.05
CA LEU A 112 -11.26 -3.73 9.52
C LEU A 112 -12.31 -2.95 10.32
N LYS A 113 -13.23 -3.64 10.99
CA LYS A 113 -14.24 -2.99 11.86
C LYS A 113 -13.60 -2.27 13.02
N ASP A 114 -12.49 -2.79 13.53
CA ASP A 114 -11.78 -2.22 14.69
C ASP A 114 -10.70 -1.21 14.28
N GLN A 115 -10.19 -1.26 13.05
CA GLN A 115 -9.08 -0.42 12.57
C GLN A 115 -9.51 0.80 11.74
N GLY A 116 -10.80 0.97 11.50
CA GLY A 116 -11.33 2.07 10.69
C GLY A 116 -11.35 1.76 9.18
N ALA A 117 -11.95 2.69 8.42
CA ALA A 117 -12.11 2.53 6.98
C ALA A 117 -10.77 2.57 6.24
N PRO A 118 -10.57 1.73 5.21
CA PRO A 118 -9.37 1.81 4.38
C PRO A 118 -9.19 3.17 3.74
N GLN A 119 -8.02 3.77 3.89
CA GLN A 119 -7.66 5.08 3.34
C GLN A 119 -6.70 4.95 2.16
N PRO A 120 -6.69 5.93 1.22
CA PRO A 120 -5.74 5.97 0.13
C PRO A 120 -4.32 6.23 0.66
N VAL A 121 -3.37 5.51 0.10
CA VAL A 121 -1.94 5.61 0.43
C VAL A 121 -1.09 5.41 -0.83
N VAL A 122 0.17 5.84 -0.78
CA VAL A 122 1.19 5.43 -1.75
C VAL A 122 2.16 4.50 -1.05
N LEU A 123 2.23 3.26 -1.52
CA LEU A 123 3.00 2.18 -0.91
C LEU A 123 4.16 1.75 -1.81
N SER A 124 5.32 1.49 -1.20
CA SER A 124 6.49 0.88 -1.84
C SER A 124 7.10 -0.16 -0.90
N GLU A 125 8.11 -0.90 -1.37
CA GLU A 125 8.85 -1.83 -0.52
C GLU A 125 9.67 -1.13 0.58
N GLY A 126 9.99 0.15 0.37
CA GLY A 126 10.81 0.93 1.32
C GLY A 126 10.02 1.87 2.23
N GLY A 127 8.73 2.10 1.97
CA GLY A 127 7.97 3.06 2.76
C GLY A 127 6.54 3.25 2.30
N ILE A 128 5.83 4.12 3.03
CA ILE A 128 4.42 4.45 2.77
C ILE A 128 4.19 5.95 2.98
N SER A 129 3.36 6.57 2.14
CA SER A 129 2.81 7.89 2.42
C SER A 129 1.29 7.85 2.53
N PHE A 130 0.76 8.68 3.42
CA PHE A 130 -0.67 8.72 3.77
C PHE A 130 -1.07 10.09 4.31
N ALA A 131 -2.37 10.39 4.22
CA ALA A 131 -2.93 11.59 4.82
C ALA A 131 -3.28 11.37 6.31
N CYS A 132 -2.95 12.34 7.17
CA CYS A 132 -3.21 12.32 8.60
C CYS A 132 -3.77 13.68 9.07
N ASP A 133 -4.66 13.66 10.06
CA ASP A 133 -5.24 14.90 10.63
C ASP A 133 -4.25 15.65 11.53
N GLN A 134 -3.23 14.98 12.04
CA GLN A 134 -2.24 15.58 12.92
C GLN A 134 -0.86 15.59 12.27
N PRO A 135 -0.11 16.70 12.37
CA PRO A 135 1.25 16.77 11.87
C PRO A 135 2.18 15.83 12.65
N GLN A 136 3.15 15.29 11.95
CA GLN A 136 4.22 14.48 12.54
C GLN A 136 5.55 15.18 12.31
N THR A 137 6.42 15.17 13.33
CA THR A 137 7.75 15.74 13.18
C THR A 137 8.63 14.82 12.34
N GLU A 138 9.39 15.38 11.40
CA GLU A 138 10.39 14.64 10.64
C GLU A 138 11.40 13.96 11.59
N GLY A 139 11.79 12.75 11.24
CA GLY A 139 12.67 11.91 12.06
C GLY A 139 11.94 11.15 13.18
N THR A 140 10.65 11.42 13.44
CA THR A 140 9.87 10.68 14.44
C THR A 140 9.76 9.21 14.06
N ALA A 141 10.06 8.31 15.00
CA ALA A 141 9.84 6.89 14.86
C ALA A 141 8.37 6.56 15.14
N LEU A 142 7.77 5.76 14.28
CA LEU A 142 6.38 5.32 14.35
C LEU A 142 6.31 3.80 14.25
N THR A 143 5.26 3.23 14.80
CA THR A 143 4.84 1.85 14.51
C THR A 143 3.57 1.92 13.67
N LEU A 144 3.60 1.33 12.48
CA LEU A 144 2.51 1.29 11.52
C LEU A 144 1.89 -0.09 11.50
N LYS A 145 0.60 -0.18 11.84
CA LYS A 145 -0.17 -1.41 11.72
C LYS A 145 -1.02 -1.30 10.46
N LEU A 146 -0.71 -2.13 9.48
CA LEU A 146 -1.30 -2.14 8.15
C LEU A 146 -2.15 -3.39 7.93
N VAL A 147 -3.31 -3.23 7.27
CA VAL A 147 -4.01 -4.35 6.65
C VAL A 147 -4.14 -4.07 5.16
N LEU A 148 -3.39 -4.83 4.36
CA LEU A 148 -3.38 -4.74 2.90
C LEU A 148 -4.54 -5.54 2.32
N LEU A 149 -5.29 -4.91 1.41
CA LEU A 149 -6.49 -5.47 0.80
C LEU A 149 -6.24 -5.89 -0.67
N PRO A 150 -7.01 -6.83 -1.21
CA PRO A 150 -8.13 -7.56 -0.61
C PRO A 150 -7.74 -8.78 0.23
N GLN A 151 -6.45 -9.17 0.24
CA GLN A 151 -5.99 -10.41 0.86
C GLN A 151 -6.12 -10.39 2.39
N GLY A 152 -6.21 -9.21 3.00
CA GLY A 152 -6.23 -9.06 4.45
C GLY A 152 -4.86 -9.32 5.09
N LEU A 153 -3.78 -8.95 4.39
CA LEU A 153 -2.44 -9.14 4.92
C LEU A 153 -2.16 -8.15 6.03
N GLY A 154 -2.03 -8.64 7.26
CA GLY A 154 -1.67 -7.85 8.43
C GLY A 154 -0.16 -7.69 8.56
N LEU A 155 0.33 -6.44 8.67
CA LEU A 155 1.73 -6.10 8.86
C LEU A 155 1.89 -5.10 10.01
N LEU A 156 2.85 -5.35 10.90
CA LEU A 156 3.31 -4.39 11.89
C LEU A 156 4.72 -3.96 11.51
N LEU A 157 4.89 -2.68 11.16
CA LEU A 157 6.13 -2.17 10.60
C LEU A 157 6.65 -1.00 11.43
N ALA A 158 7.94 -1.02 11.75
CA ALA A 158 8.63 0.16 12.25
C ALA A 158 8.89 1.11 11.08
N ALA A 159 8.67 2.40 11.28
CA ALA A 159 8.86 3.41 10.26
C ALA A 159 9.38 4.72 10.86
N ARG A 160 10.05 5.53 10.04
CA ARG A 160 10.51 6.87 10.37
C ARG A 160 9.88 7.89 9.44
N VAL A 161 9.40 8.99 10.01
CA VAL A 161 8.86 10.11 9.23
C VAL A 161 9.98 10.79 8.45
N ILE A 162 9.82 10.90 7.13
CA ILE A 162 10.79 11.53 6.22
C ILE A 162 10.33 12.92 5.84
N TYR A 163 9.01 13.13 5.67
CA TYR A 163 8.43 14.45 5.44
C TYR A 163 7.03 14.55 6.01
N CYS A 164 6.61 15.80 6.27
CA CYS A 164 5.25 16.13 6.66
C CYS A 164 4.87 17.45 5.99
N VAL A 165 3.92 17.42 5.05
CA VAL A 165 3.50 18.57 4.25
C VAL A 165 2.02 18.86 4.47
N ALA A 166 1.68 20.11 4.80
CA ALA A 166 0.29 20.52 4.94
C ALA A 166 -0.44 20.45 3.61
N MET A 167 -1.63 19.88 3.60
CA MET A 167 -2.54 19.78 2.45
C MET A 167 -3.58 20.91 2.48
N GLU A 168 -4.20 21.20 1.33
CA GLU A 168 -5.22 22.25 1.20
C GLU A 168 -6.49 21.97 2.01
N ASP A 169 -6.78 20.71 2.29
CA ASP A 169 -7.94 20.26 3.08
C ASP A 169 -7.71 20.30 4.60
N GLY A 170 -6.58 20.81 5.05
CA GLY A 170 -6.22 20.95 6.48
C GLY A 170 -5.59 19.70 7.08
N ARG A 171 -5.42 18.64 6.31
CA ARG A 171 -4.65 17.44 6.70
C ARG A 171 -3.18 17.58 6.34
N TYR A 172 -2.40 16.55 6.64
CA TYR A 172 -0.99 16.49 6.38
C TYR A 172 -0.67 15.24 5.55
N ASP A 173 0.07 15.39 4.45
CA ASP A 173 0.70 14.28 3.73
C ASP A 173 1.99 13.91 4.44
N ILE A 174 2.05 12.69 4.95
CA ILE A 174 3.16 12.16 5.73
C ILE A 174 3.82 11.06 4.94
N GLY A 175 5.10 11.23 4.62
CA GLY A 175 5.91 10.17 4.03
C GLY A 175 6.80 9.53 5.07
N THR A 176 6.85 8.20 5.04
CA THR A 176 7.67 7.40 5.96
C THR A 176 8.55 6.42 5.21
N GLU A 177 9.67 6.07 5.83
CA GLU A 177 10.56 4.99 5.42
C GLU A 177 10.44 3.84 6.43
N PHE A 178 10.35 2.61 5.96
CA PHE A 178 10.31 1.43 6.83
C PHE A 178 11.69 1.14 7.39
N GLU A 179 11.74 0.82 8.69
CA GLU A 179 12.96 0.44 9.39
C GLU A 179 12.94 -1.04 9.75
N ALA A 180 14.12 -1.67 9.70
CA ALA A 180 14.35 -3.04 10.18
C ALA A 180 13.34 -4.09 9.67
N LEU A 181 12.90 -3.98 8.40
CA LEU A 181 12.03 -5.00 7.80
C LEU A 181 12.69 -6.37 7.85
N THR A 182 11.95 -7.36 8.34
CA THR A 182 12.34 -8.77 8.21
C THR A 182 12.23 -9.21 6.73
N ASP A 183 12.95 -10.26 6.35
CA ASP A 183 12.86 -10.81 5.00
C ASP A 183 11.43 -11.24 4.64
N ALA A 184 10.70 -11.81 5.60
CA ALA A 184 9.30 -12.19 5.43
C ALA A 184 8.41 -10.97 5.14
N GLN A 185 8.54 -9.87 5.90
CA GLN A 185 7.80 -8.64 5.68
C GLN A 185 8.12 -8.03 4.31
N ARG A 186 9.40 -8.00 3.92
CA ARG A 186 9.84 -7.51 2.61
C ARG A 186 9.24 -8.32 1.47
N GLN A 187 9.26 -9.64 1.57
CA GLN A 187 8.67 -10.53 0.56
C GLN A 187 7.15 -10.35 0.44
N LEU A 188 6.45 -10.18 1.57
CA LEU A 188 5.01 -9.95 1.59
C LEU A 188 4.64 -8.61 0.93
N LEU A 189 5.37 -7.53 1.23
CA LEU A 189 5.20 -6.22 0.60
C LEU A 189 5.47 -6.28 -0.91
N ALA A 190 6.60 -6.82 -1.33
CA ALA A 190 6.97 -6.98 -2.74
C ALA A 190 5.90 -7.76 -3.51
N ARG A 191 5.43 -8.87 -2.95
CA ARG A 191 4.37 -9.68 -3.56
C ARG A 191 3.07 -8.92 -3.72
N HIS A 192 2.63 -8.20 -2.68
CA HIS A 192 1.42 -7.38 -2.74
C HIS A 192 1.52 -6.31 -3.83
N ILE A 193 2.65 -5.59 -3.88
CA ILE A 193 2.92 -4.56 -4.89
C ILE A 193 2.87 -5.15 -6.31
N LEU A 194 3.54 -6.27 -6.54
CA LEU A 194 3.54 -6.94 -7.84
C LEU A 194 2.15 -7.42 -8.27
N GLN A 195 1.36 -7.96 -7.33
CA GLN A 195 -0.01 -8.41 -7.60
C GLN A 195 -0.92 -7.22 -7.97
N LYS A 196 -0.80 -6.11 -7.25
CA LYS A 196 -1.55 -4.89 -7.52
C LYS A 196 -1.22 -4.34 -8.92
N GLN A 197 0.06 -4.25 -9.26
CA GLN A 197 0.51 -3.84 -10.59
C GLN A 197 -0.02 -4.72 -11.71
N ALA A 198 0.03 -6.04 -11.50
CA ALA A 198 -0.49 -7.00 -12.49
C ALA A 198 -1.99 -6.82 -12.72
N LEU A 199 -2.76 -6.57 -11.64
CA LEU A 199 -4.18 -6.28 -11.72
C LEU A 199 -4.46 -4.96 -12.48
N GLU A 200 -3.76 -3.89 -12.14
CA GLU A 200 -3.92 -2.59 -12.78
C GLU A 200 -3.60 -2.62 -14.28
N ARG A 201 -2.51 -3.30 -14.67
CA ARG A 201 -2.16 -3.52 -16.09
C ARG A 201 -3.24 -4.30 -16.83
N ARG A 202 -3.81 -5.32 -16.19
CA ARG A 202 -4.87 -6.12 -16.79
C ARG A 202 -6.13 -5.29 -17.01
N LEU A 203 -6.57 -4.52 -16.02
CA LEU A 203 -7.73 -3.64 -16.13
C LEU A 203 -7.53 -2.55 -17.21
N ALA A 204 -6.32 -1.99 -17.29
CA ALA A 204 -5.97 -1.03 -18.34
C ALA A 204 -6.04 -1.64 -19.74
N LEU A 205 -5.63 -2.90 -19.92
CA LEU A 205 -5.73 -3.59 -21.20
C LEU A 205 -7.17 -3.95 -21.56
N GLU A 206 -7.99 -4.36 -20.59
CA GLU A 206 -9.41 -4.68 -20.78
C GLU A 206 -10.20 -3.41 -21.18
N SER A 207 -9.87 -2.25 -20.60
CA SER A 207 -10.51 -0.97 -20.96
C SER A 207 -10.19 -0.50 -22.38
N LEU A 208 -8.98 -0.80 -22.89
CA LEU A 208 -8.56 -0.47 -24.26
C LEU A 208 -9.17 -1.41 -25.34
N GLN A 209 -9.68 -2.57 -24.95
CA GLN A 209 -10.29 -3.55 -25.86
C GLN A 209 -11.82 -3.44 -25.91
N GLY A 210 -12.41 -2.63 -25.05
CA GLY A 210 -13.87 -2.46 -24.93
C GLY A 210 -14.45 -1.23 -25.66
N ASP A 211 -13.60 -0.41 -26.26
CA ASP A 211 -13.95 0.70 -27.18
C ASP A 211 -13.78 0.26 -28.64
#